data_360b39e9027c7d2b3184715ddd8a31eb
#
_entry.id   360b39e9027c7d2b3184715ddd8a31eb
#
_cell.length_a   1.000
_cell.length_b   1.000
_cell.length_c   1.000
_cell.angle_alpha   90.00
_cell.angle_beta   90.00
_cell.angle_gamma   90.00
#
_symmetry.space_group_name_H-M   'P 1'
#
loop_
_entity.id
_entity.type
_entity.pdbx_description
1 polymer ?
#
loop_
_entity_poly.entity_id
_entity_poly.type
_entity_poly.pdbx_seq_one_letter_code
_entity_poly.pdbx_strand_id
1 'polypeptide(L)'
;MSTGINEDIYHVVKCYADAWTANDLKGIIDSYHDEVAFHYAGSNPLSGTHRGKPACLAVLKQVKQKTNRKLIAIRDVLAGELFGLIVAVEEFEHQGRAIQLERLLRYTVRDGKLSECWIHDADQALIDEILA
;
A
#
# COMPACT_ATOMS: atom_id res chain seq x y z
N MET A 1 -14.91 13.70 -21.75
CA MET A 1 -14.38 14.79 -20.93
C MET A 1 -14.18 14.32 -19.50
N SER A 2 -13.09 14.67 -18.89
CA SER A 2 -12.78 14.27 -17.52
C SER A 2 -13.68 15.00 -16.52
N THR A 3 -14.18 14.29 -15.50
CA THR A 3 -14.91 14.85 -14.37
C THR A 3 -14.01 15.00 -13.14
N GLY A 4 -12.68 14.88 -13.29
CA GLY A 4 -11.73 14.79 -12.20
C GLY A 4 -11.52 13.38 -11.67
N ILE A 5 -12.19 12.39 -12.27
CA ILE A 5 -12.03 10.97 -11.96
C ILE A 5 -11.51 10.25 -13.20
N ASN A 6 -10.42 9.52 -13.03
CA ASN A 6 -9.92 8.62 -14.07
C ASN A 6 -10.44 7.22 -13.78
N GLU A 7 -11.34 6.73 -14.64
CA GLU A 7 -11.97 5.43 -14.44
C GLU A 7 -10.97 4.28 -14.51
N ASP A 8 -9.93 4.39 -15.34
CA ASP A 8 -8.88 3.36 -15.43
C ASP A 8 -8.09 3.27 -14.13
N ILE A 9 -7.73 4.41 -13.55
CA ILE A 9 -7.04 4.45 -12.24
C ILE A 9 -7.96 3.86 -11.17
N TYR A 10 -9.20 4.29 -11.12
CA TYR A 10 -10.15 3.78 -10.13
C TYR A 10 -10.31 2.25 -10.26
N HIS A 11 -10.49 1.75 -11.47
CA HIS A 11 -10.67 0.32 -11.72
C HIS A 11 -9.47 -0.50 -11.22
N VAL A 12 -8.25 -0.08 -11.57
CA VAL A 12 -7.03 -0.80 -11.16
C VAL A 12 -6.86 -0.79 -9.65
N VAL A 13 -7.04 0.38 -9.03
CA VAL A 13 -6.89 0.53 -7.57
C VAL A 13 -7.97 -0.24 -6.83
N LYS A 14 -9.22 -0.20 -7.34
CA LYS A 14 -10.34 -0.93 -6.74
C LYS A 14 -10.13 -2.44 -6.84
N CYS A 15 -9.67 -2.95 -7.98
CA CYS A 15 -9.36 -4.37 -8.15
C CYS A 15 -8.28 -4.83 -7.16
N TYR A 16 -7.26 -3.99 -6.97
CA TYR A 16 -6.23 -4.27 -5.98
C TYR A 16 -6.80 -4.28 -4.54
N ALA A 17 -7.61 -3.30 -4.21
CA ALA A 17 -8.26 -3.24 -2.89
C ALA A 17 -9.13 -4.46 -2.63
N ASP A 18 -9.87 -4.93 -3.63
CA ASP A 18 -10.71 -6.12 -3.52
C ASP A 18 -9.87 -7.40 -3.34
N ALA A 19 -8.77 -7.54 -4.08
CA ALA A 19 -7.84 -8.65 -3.92
C ALA A 19 -7.21 -8.65 -2.52
N TRP A 20 -6.84 -7.49 -2.04
CA TRP A 20 -6.28 -7.32 -0.70
C TRP A 20 -7.30 -7.71 0.38
N THR A 21 -8.53 -7.21 0.27
CA THR A 21 -9.62 -7.55 1.19
C THR A 21 -9.91 -9.04 1.20
N ALA A 22 -9.87 -9.70 0.04
CA ALA A 22 -10.12 -11.13 -0.10
C ALA A 22 -8.90 -12.00 0.27
N ASN A 23 -7.77 -11.37 0.59
CA ASN A 23 -6.49 -12.05 0.79
C ASN A 23 -6.11 -12.94 -0.40
N ASP A 24 -6.41 -12.45 -1.61
CA ASP A 24 -6.07 -13.10 -2.88
C ASP A 24 -4.63 -12.75 -3.24
N LEU A 25 -3.69 -13.56 -2.80
CA LEU A 25 -2.26 -13.28 -2.96
C LEU A 25 -1.86 -13.16 -4.43
N LYS A 26 -2.39 -14.03 -5.29
CA LYS A 26 -2.12 -13.97 -6.72
C LYS A 26 -2.64 -12.66 -7.33
N GLY A 27 -3.86 -12.26 -6.99
CA GLY A 27 -4.44 -11.00 -7.44
C GLY A 27 -3.67 -9.79 -6.95
N ILE A 28 -3.19 -9.80 -5.71
CA ILE A 28 -2.34 -8.75 -5.16
C ILE A 28 -1.04 -8.64 -5.97
N ILE A 29 -0.35 -9.74 -6.18
CA ILE A 29 0.93 -9.75 -6.91
C ILE A 29 0.72 -9.32 -8.37
N ASP A 30 -0.32 -9.83 -9.02
CA ASP A 30 -0.61 -9.50 -10.42
C ASP A 30 -1.03 -8.03 -10.62
N SER A 31 -1.46 -7.35 -9.56
CA SER A 31 -1.83 -5.93 -9.62
C SER A 31 -0.62 -5.00 -9.79
N TYR A 32 0.57 -5.44 -9.41
CA TYR A 32 1.76 -4.61 -9.49
C TYR A 32 2.42 -4.69 -10.87
N HIS A 33 2.85 -3.53 -11.36
CA HIS A 33 3.71 -3.45 -12.54
C HIS A 33 5.07 -4.09 -12.23
N ASP A 34 5.71 -4.69 -13.23
CA ASP A 34 7.04 -5.31 -13.04
C ASP A 34 8.08 -4.31 -12.56
N GLU A 35 7.94 -3.03 -12.94
CA GLU A 35 8.82 -1.94 -12.56
C GLU A 35 8.26 -1.10 -11.40
N VAL A 36 7.33 -1.63 -10.62
CA VAL A 36 6.71 -0.90 -9.52
C VAL A 36 7.76 -0.36 -8.54
N ALA A 37 7.47 0.83 -8.00
CA ALA A 37 8.31 1.43 -6.95
C ALA A 37 7.47 1.73 -5.72
N PHE A 38 8.00 1.38 -4.54
CA PHE A 38 7.41 1.73 -3.25
C PHE A 38 8.23 2.83 -2.60
N HIS A 39 7.55 3.86 -2.10
CA HIS A 39 8.16 5.00 -1.42
C HIS A 39 7.70 5.02 0.04
N TYR A 40 8.58 4.66 0.94
CA TYR A 40 8.33 4.68 2.38
C TYR A 40 8.92 5.94 2.99
N ALA A 41 8.07 6.70 3.66
CA ALA A 41 8.47 7.89 4.40
C ALA A 41 9.11 7.52 5.76
N GLY A 42 9.53 8.53 6.49
CA GLY A 42 10.00 8.37 7.86
C GLY A 42 11.46 7.96 7.98
N SER A 43 11.81 7.46 9.16
CA SER A 43 13.18 7.11 9.55
C SER A 43 13.20 5.72 10.20
N ASN A 44 13.13 4.69 9.38
CA ASN A 44 13.20 3.30 9.79
C ASN A 44 13.97 2.49 8.73
N PRO A 45 14.30 1.23 8.98
CA PRO A 45 15.10 0.43 8.03
C PRO A 45 14.48 0.28 6.64
N LEU A 46 13.16 0.45 6.51
CA LEU A 46 12.47 0.34 5.22
C LEU A 46 12.25 1.69 4.52
N SER A 47 12.62 2.81 5.16
CA SER A 47 12.47 4.15 4.58
C SER A 47 13.26 4.29 3.29
N GLY A 48 12.72 5.07 2.35
CA GLY A 48 13.31 5.29 1.04
C GLY A 48 12.51 4.65 -0.07
N THR A 49 13.13 4.53 -1.24
CA THR A 49 12.49 4.00 -2.44
C THR A 49 12.99 2.59 -2.73
N HIS A 50 12.04 1.68 -2.95
CA HIS A 50 12.30 0.30 -3.36
C HIS A 50 11.78 0.13 -4.78
N ARG A 51 12.62 -0.31 -5.71
CA ARG A 51 12.29 -0.38 -7.14
C ARG A 51 12.28 -1.81 -7.64
N GLY A 52 11.29 -2.12 -8.45
CA GLY A 52 11.09 -3.42 -9.06
C GLY A 52 10.21 -4.33 -8.23
N LYS A 53 9.42 -5.15 -8.91
CA LYS A 53 8.46 -6.04 -8.27
C LYS A 53 9.09 -6.97 -7.22
N PRO A 54 10.25 -7.63 -7.50
CA PRO A 54 10.86 -8.50 -6.49
C PRO A 54 11.26 -7.76 -5.21
N ALA A 55 11.84 -6.56 -5.33
CA ALA A 55 12.23 -5.75 -4.17
C ALA A 55 11.03 -5.30 -3.36
N CYS A 56 9.96 -4.87 -4.04
CA CYS A 56 8.74 -4.42 -3.38
C CYS A 56 8.03 -5.56 -2.65
N LEU A 57 7.94 -6.74 -3.27
CA LEU A 57 7.37 -7.92 -2.62
C LEU A 57 8.20 -8.36 -1.40
N ALA A 58 9.51 -8.21 -1.46
CA ALA A 58 10.39 -8.50 -0.33
C ALA A 58 10.11 -7.57 0.85
N VAL A 59 9.85 -6.27 0.60
CA VAL A 59 9.46 -5.31 1.64
C VAL A 59 8.15 -5.72 2.31
N LEU A 60 7.14 -6.08 1.52
CA LEU A 60 5.86 -6.54 2.07
C LEU A 60 6.03 -7.76 2.96
N LYS A 61 6.88 -8.69 2.54
CA LYS A 61 7.19 -9.89 3.32
C LYS A 61 7.90 -9.55 4.63
N GLN A 62 8.87 -8.63 4.60
CA GLN A 62 9.58 -8.19 5.81
C GLN A 62 8.64 -7.56 6.83
N VAL A 63 7.74 -6.67 6.38
CA VAL A 63 6.74 -6.05 7.27
C VAL A 63 5.85 -7.11 7.89
N LYS A 64 5.39 -8.07 7.09
CA LYS A 64 4.56 -9.18 7.57
C LYS A 64 5.28 -10.03 8.61
N GLN A 65 6.52 -10.38 8.34
CA GLN A 65 7.32 -11.19 9.27
C GLN A 65 7.62 -10.47 10.57
N LYS A 66 7.89 -9.17 10.50
CA LYS A 66 8.27 -8.36 11.66
C LYS A 66 7.08 -8.02 12.54
N THR A 67 5.91 -7.77 11.96
CA THR A 67 4.78 -7.17 12.66
C THR A 67 3.49 -7.98 12.62
N ASN A 68 3.48 -9.12 11.90
CA ASN A 68 2.27 -9.88 11.63
C ASN A 68 1.12 -8.99 11.12
N ARG A 69 1.47 -8.03 10.25
CA ARG A 69 0.52 -7.04 9.71
C ARG A 69 -0.72 -7.69 9.12
N LYS A 70 -1.87 -7.12 9.43
CA LYS A 70 -3.18 -7.55 8.89
C LYS A 70 -3.96 -6.36 8.41
N LEU A 71 -4.66 -6.52 7.29
CA LEU A 71 -5.66 -5.56 6.87
C LEU A 71 -6.90 -5.73 7.74
N ILE A 72 -7.33 -4.64 8.40
CA ILE A 72 -8.56 -4.63 9.21
C ILE A 72 -9.74 -4.16 8.36
N ALA A 73 -9.56 -3.07 7.62
CA ALA A 73 -10.63 -2.52 6.79
C ALA A 73 -10.07 -1.62 5.68
N ILE A 74 -10.72 -1.64 4.54
CA ILE A 74 -10.61 -0.61 3.52
C ILE A 74 -11.74 0.39 3.79
N ARG A 75 -11.37 1.62 4.15
CA ARG A 75 -12.34 2.67 4.48
C ARG A 75 -12.88 3.35 3.24
N ASP A 76 -12.01 3.54 2.25
CA ASP A 76 -12.39 4.23 1.02
C ASP A 76 -11.41 3.93 -0.10
N VAL A 77 -11.89 4.02 -1.33
CA VAL A 77 -11.08 3.96 -2.55
C VAL A 77 -11.48 5.16 -3.41
N LEU A 78 -10.49 5.99 -3.76
CA LEU A 78 -10.70 7.21 -4.52
C LEU A 78 -9.77 7.25 -5.72
N ALA A 79 -10.17 7.98 -6.75
CA ALA A 79 -9.31 8.25 -7.89
C ALA A 79 -9.53 9.66 -8.41
N GLY A 80 -8.43 10.34 -8.67
CA GLY A 80 -8.40 11.61 -9.38
C GLY A 80 -7.87 11.44 -10.79
N GLU A 81 -7.36 12.51 -11.35
CA GLU A 81 -6.79 12.47 -12.72
C GLU A 81 -5.43 11.79 -12.78
N LEU A 82 -4.64 11.86 -11.72
CA LEU A 82 -3.27 11.37 -11.69
C LEU A 82 -3.07 10.21 -10.71
N PHE A 83 -3.81 10.17 -9.62
CA PHE A 83 -3.57 9.25 -8.52
C PHE A 83 -4.83 8.51 -8.11
N GLY A 84 -4.65 7.27 -7.67
CA GLY A 84 -5.63 6.54 -6.89
C GLY A 84 -5.21 6.51 -5.43
N LEU A 85 -6.18 6.42 -4.53
CA LEU A 85 -5.96 6.40 -3.09
C LEU A 85 -6.75 5.27 -2.46
N ILE A 86 -6.10 4.57 -1.53
CA ILE A 86 -6.78 3.64 -0.63
C ILE A 86 -6.59 4.17 0.79
N VAL A 87 -7.69 4.34 1.50
CA VAL A 87 -7.67 4.63 2.92
C VAL A 87 -7.90 3.31 3.65
N ALA A 88 -6.88 2.82 4.35
CA ALA A 88 -6.89 1.51 4.98
C ALA A 88 -6.61 1.61 6.48
N VAL A 89 -7.18 0.70 7.24
CA VAL A 89 -6.79 0.46 8.63
C VAL A 89 -6.06 -0.87 8.66
N GLU A 90 -4.83 -0.86 9.13
CA GLU A 90 -4.00 -2.05 9.29
C GLU A 90 -3.62 -2.25 10.75
N GLU A 91 -3.44 -3.50 11.14
CA GLU A 91 -3.01 -3.86 12.47
C GLU A 91 -1.58 -4.37 12.44
N PHE A 92 -0.78 -3.90 13.38
CA PHE A 92 0.62 -4.29 13.55
C PHE A 92 0.82 -4.81 14.97
N GLU A 93 1.54 -5.91 15.10
CA GLU A 93 1.99 -6.39 16.41
C GLU A 93 3.33 -5.74 16.77
N HIS A 94 3.39 -5.14 17.96
CA HIS A 94 4.58 -4.49 18.46
C HIS A 94 4.64 -4.62 19.99
N GLN A 95 5.73 -5.18 20.50
CA GLN A 95 5.95 -5.36 21.94
C GLN A 95 4.76 -6.05 22.64
N GLY A 96 4.24 -7.10 22.01
CA GLY A 96 3.13 -7.87 22.55
C GLY A 96 1.76 -7.22 22.44
N ARG A 97 1.65 -6.11 21.71
CA ARG A 97 0.39 -5.39 21.51
C ARG A 97 0.00 -5.38 20.05
N ALA A 98 -1.31 -5.47 19.78
CA ALA A 98 -1.89 -5.24 18.47
C ALA A 98 -2.26 -3.76 18.36
N ILE A 99 -1.67 -3.05 17.40
CA ILE A 99 -1.87 -1.61 17.21
C ILE A 99 -2.52 -1.40 15.86
N GLN A 100 -3.70 -0.77 15.84
CA GLN A 100 -4.41 -0.43 14.60
C GLN A 100 -4.08 0.99 14.19
N LEU A 101 -3.66 1.17 12.92
CA LEU A 101 -3.27 2.46 12.37
C LEU A 101 -3.97 2.68 11.03
N GLU A 102 -4.42 3.92 10.81
CA GLU A 102 -4.91 4.33 9.52
C GLU A 102 -3.75 4.72 8.62
N ARG A 103 -3.79 4.26 7.37
CA ARG A 103 -2.78 4.55 6.36
C ARG A 103 -3.45 5.03 5.09
N LEU A 104 -2.79 5.95 4.42
CA LEU A 104 -3.19 6.44 3.12
C LEU A 104 -2.18 5.93 2.09
N LEU A 105 -2.65 5.14 1.15
CA LEU A 105 -1.80 4.56 0.10
C LEU A 105 -2.14 5.25 -1.21
N ARG A 106 -1.15 5.93 -1.78
CA ARG A 106 -1.30 6.70 -3.01
C ARG A 106 -0.60 5.97 -4.15
N TYR A 107 -1.30 5.81 -5.27
CA TYR A 107 -0.82 5.02 -6.40
C TYR A 107 -0.84 5.80 -7.69
N THR A 108 0.14 5.52 -8.57
CA THR A 108 0.04 5.77 -10.00
C THR A 108 -0.23 4.45 -10.71
N VAL A 109 -0.82 4.54 -11.90
CA VAL A 109 -1.16 3.40 -12.75
C VAL A 109 -0.49 3.56 -14.10
N ARG A 110 0.12 2.48 -14.59
CA ARG A 110 0.73 2.39 -15.91
C ARG A 110 0.47 0.99 -16.47
N ASP A 111 0.04 0.93 -17.72
CA ASP A 111 -0.24 -0.35 -18.41
C ASP A 111 -1.23 -1.22 -17.64
N GLY A 112 -2.24 -0.60 -17.01
CA GLY A 112 -3.25 -1.32 -16.23
C GLY A 112 -2.75 -1.90 -14.92
N LYS A 113 -1.58 -1.47 -14.43
CA LYS A 113 -0.95 -1.97 -13.22
C LYS A 113 -0.54 -0.83 -12.30
N LEU A 114 -0.40 -1.14 -11.01
CA LEU A 114 0.12 -0.19 -10.02
C LEU A 114 1.60 0.04 -10.30
N SER A 115 1.98 1.26 -10.67
CA SER A 115 3.35 1.59 -11.06
C SER A 115 4.17 2.25 -9.97
N GLU A 116 3.52 2.99 -9.06
CA GLU A 116 4.17 3.54 -7.87
C GLU A 116 3.19 3.53 -6.70
N CYS A 117 3.73 3.40 -5.51
CA CYS A 117 2.96 3.49 -4.27
C CYS A 117 3.70 4.35 -3.26
N TRP A 118 3.05 5.39 -2.76
CA TRP A 118 3.53 6.19 -1.62
C TRP A 118 2.70 5.83 -0.40
N ILE A 119 3.38 5.45 0.67
CA ILE A 119 2.75 5.08 1.93
C ILE A 119 2.77 6.29 2.86
N HIS A 120 1.59 6.80 3.21
CA HIS A 120 1.43 7.92 4.12
C HIS A 120 0.75 7.42 5.39
N ASP A 121 1.49 7.38 6.48
CA ASP A 121 0.98 6.94 7.77
C ASP A 121 0.42 8.13 8.56
N ALA A 122 -0.75 7.93 9.18
CA ALA A 122 -1.33 8.96 10.05
C ALA A 122 -0.45 9.26 11.26
N ASP A 123 0.30 8.25 11.74
CA ASP A 123 1.27 8.39 12.82
C ASP A 123 2.61 7.82 12.36
N GLN A 124 3.38 8.64 11.65
CA GLN A 124 4.66 8.22 11.10
C GLN A 124 5.68 7.90 12.20
N ALA A 125 5.69 8.65 13.30
CA ALA A 125 6.62 8.40 14.40
C ALA A 125 6.40 7.01 15.00
N LEU A 126 5.15 6.60 15.15
CA LEU A 126 4.81 5.28 15.69
C LEU A 126 5.20 4.17 14.70
N ILE A 127 4.97 4.36 13.42
CA ILE A 127 5.39 3.39 12.39
C ILE A 127 6.92 3.26 12.39
N ASP A 128 7.65 4.36 12.52
CA ASP A 128 9.11 4.31 12.59
C ASP A 128 9.58 3.49 13.80
N GLU A 129 8.90 3.62 14.93
CA GLU A 129 9.18 2.82 16.13
C GLU A 129 8.88 1.33 15.88
N ILE A 130 7.73 1.02 15.31
CA ILE A 130 7.30 -0.36 15.02
C ILE A 130 8.27 -1.05 14.07
N LEU A 131 8.73 -0.35 13.05
CA LEU A 131 9.61 -0.90 12.01
C LEU A 131 11.11 -0.75 12.32
N ALA A 132 11.44 -0.13 13.41
CA ALA A 132 12.84 0.10 13.82
C ALA A 132 13.66 -1.19 13.95
#